data_e54dc2bb887f26fa67837e4c5cd0a61e
#
_entry.id   e54dc2bb887f26fa67837e4c5cd0a61e
#
_cell.length_a   1.000
_cell.length_b   1.000
_cell.length_c   1.000
_cell.angle_alpha   90.00
_cell.angle_beta   90.00
_cell.angle_gamma   90.00
#
_symmetry.space_group_name_H-M   'P 1'
#
loop_
_entity.id
_entity.type
_entity.pdbx_description
1 polymer ?
#
loop_
_entity_poly.entity_id
_entity_poly.type
_entity_poly.pdbx_seq_one_letter_code
_entity_poly.pdbx_strand_id
1 'polypeptide(L)'
;MSRRREVPKREILPDPKYGDMQLAKFINALMMHGKKSVAENIIYKALDELAKKTNSKDGLQILNKALENVRPQVEVKSRRVGGATYQVPVEVKSSRQNTLAMRWLIDSARKRNEKSMMRKLAAEILDASENKGAAMKKREDTLKMAEANKAFSHFRW
;
A
#
# COMPACT_ATOMS: atom_id res chain seq x y z
N MET A 1 -4.20 10.96 -26.31
CA MET A 1 -3.27 11.49 -25.28
C MET A 1 -2.54 12.70 -25.85
N SER A 2 -2.44 13.80 -25.09
CA SER A 2 -1.68 14.98 -25.54
C SER A 2 -0.18 14.72 -25.45
N ARG A 3 0.52 14.80 -26.57
CA ARG A 3 1.98 14.67 -26.64
C ARG A 3 2.71 16.00 -26.39
N ARG A 4 1.97 17.12 -26.33
CA ARG A 4 2.55 18.49 -26.32
C ARG A 4 2.70 19.12 -24.94
N ARG A 5 2.04 18.56 -23.90
CA ARG A 5 2.14 19.09 -22.53
C ARG A 5 2.02 17.98 -21.50
N GLU A 6 2.69 18.13 -20.38
CA GLU A 6 2.52 17.26 -19.21
C GLU A 6 1.16 17.56 -18.55
N VAL A 7 0.45 16.49 -18.18
CA VAL A 7 -0.82 16.62 -17.47
C VAL A 7 -0.54 17.09 -16.03
N PRO A 8 -1.15 18.20 -15.57
CA PRO A 8 -0.95 18.69 -14.22
C PRO A 8 -1.43 17.66 -13.20
N LYS A 9 -0.60 17.41 -12.19
CA LYS A 9 -0.96 16.53 -11.07
C LYS A 9 -1.92 17.28 -10.15
N ARG A 10 -3.06 16.64 -9.82
CA ARG A 10 -4.01 17.20 -8.85
C ARG A 10 -3.37 17.22 -7.46
N GLU A 11 -3.48 18.33 -6.77
CA GLU A 11 -3.10 18.43 -5.38
C GLU A 11 -4.10 17.67 -4.51
N ILE A 12 -3.59 16.93 -3.54
CA ILE A 12 -4.40 16.19 -2.57
C ILE A 12 -4.39 17.01 -1.28
N LEU A 13 -5.57 17.45 -0.86
CA LEU A 13 -5.72 18.13 0.42
C LEU A 13 -5.49 17.13 1.57
N PRO A 14 -4.90 17.57 2.69
CA PRO A 14 -4.73 16.74 3.87
C PRO A 14 -6.09 16.32 4.44
N ASP A 15 -6.08 15.22 5.21
CA ASP A 15 -7.27 14.71 5.86
C ASP A 15 -7.85 15.72 6.89
N PRO A 16 -9.17 15.98 6.90
CA PRO A 16 -9.75 16.98 7.77
C PRO A 16 -9.68 16.62 9.27
N LYS A 17 -9.63 15.33 9.63
CA LYS A 17 -9.61 14.89 11.04
C LYS A 17 -8.19 14.87 11.64
N TYR A 18 -7.23 14.39 10.87
CA TYR A 18 -5.84 14.20 11.34
C TYR A 18 -4.84 15.15 10.69
N GLY A 19 -5.23 15.91 9.66
CA GLY A 19 -4.33 16.81 8.93
C GLY A 19 -3.21 16.09 8.16
N ASP A 20 -3.30 14.77 7.96
CA ASP A 20 -2.28 13.95 7.34
C ASP A 20 -2.55 13.71 5.85
N MET A 21 -1.56 14.05 5.03
CA MET A 21 -1.61 13.85 3.58
C MET A 21 -1.47 12.37 3.18
N GLN A 22 -0.73 11.57 3.96
CA GLN A 22 -0.57 10.14 3.71
C GLN A 22 -1.89 9.40 3.96
N LEU A 23 -2.59 9.77 5.04
CA LEU A 23 -3.93 9.27 5.34
C LEU A 23 -4.94 9.65 4.24
N ALA A 24 -4.91 10.89 3.74
CA ALA A 24 -5.75 11.31 2.62
C ALA A 24 -5.52 10.47 1.35
N LYS A 25 -4.26 10.15 1.04
CA LYS A 25 -3.91 9.23 -0.06
C LYS A 25 -4.42 7.82 0.19
N PHE A 26 -4.34 7.34 1.43
CA PHE A 26 -4.85 6.02 1.81
C PHE A 26 -6.37 5.94 1.65
N ILE A 27 -7.12 6.96 2.09
CA ILE A 27 -8.56 7.07 1.90
C ILE A 27 -8.93 7.02 0.40
N ASN A 28 -8.20 7.78 -0.43
CA ASN A 28 -8.42 7.77 -1.87
C ASN A 28 -8.12 6.39 -2.51
N ALA A 29 -7.13 5.66 -2.00
CA ALA A 29 -6.83 4.31 -2.46
C ALA A 29 -7.88 3.27 -2.00
N LEU A 30 -8.46 3.47 -0.81
CA LEU A 30 -9.52 2.62 -0.26
C LEU A 30 -10.86 2.85 -0.96
N MET A 31 -11.11 4.07 -1.43
CA MET A 31 -12.36 4.50 -2.04
C MET A 31 -12.71 3.63 -3.26
N MET A 32 -13.99 3.26 -3.37
CA MET A 32 -14.57 2.59 -4.54
C MET A 32 -15.74 3.42 -5.09
N HIS A 33 -15.86 3.47 -6.42
CA HIS A 33 -16.96 4.15 -7.11
C HIS A 33 -17.17 5.64 -6.71
N GLY A 34 -16.10 6.32 -6.26
CA GLY A 34 -16.15 7.72 -5.84
C GLY A 34 -16.81 7.96 -4.47
N LYS A 35 -17.13 6.90 -3.71
CA LYS A 35 -17.79 7.00 -2.39
C LYS A 35 -16.78 7.37 -1.29
N LYS A 36 -16.29 8.61 -1.29
CA LYS A 36 -15.23 9.06 -0.39
C LYS A 36 -15.66 9.07 1.08
N SER A 37 -16.88 9.53 1.39
CA SER A 37 -17.40 9.57 2.77
C SER A 37 -17.48 8.19 3.42
N VAL A 38 -17.79 7.15 2.63
CA VAL A 38 -17.80 5.76 3.10
C VAL A 38 -16.38 5.29 3.44
N ALA A 39 -15.40 5.62 2.58
CA ALA A 39 -14.00 5.28 2.82
C ALA A 39 -13.43 5.99 4.07
N GLU A 40 -13.76 7.27 4.27
CA GLU A 40 -13.41 8.03 5.47
C GLU A 40 -13.99 7.38 6.74
N ASN A 41 -15.27 7.04 6.73
CA ASN A 41 -15.90 6.37 7.87
C ASN A 41 -15.25 5.01 8.18
N ILE A 42 -14.88 4.23 7.17
CA ILE A 42 -14.22 2.94 7.36
C ILE A 42 -12.85 3.14 8.03
N ILE A 43 -12.04 4.06 7.52
CA ILE A 43 -10.69 4.26 8.05
C ILE A 43 -10.71 4.87 9.46
N TYR A 44 -11.56 5.85 9.73
CA TYR A 44 -11.64 6.46 11.06
C TYR A 44 -12.05 5.45 12.11
N LYS A 45 -13.07 4.64 11.84
CA LYS A 45 -13.49 3.56 12.75
C LYS A 45 -12.41 2.48 12.90
N ALA A 46 -11.65 2.18 11.84
CA ALA A 46 -10.53 1.25 11.93
C ALA A 46 -9.40 1.80 12.81
N LEU A 47 -9.06 3.08 12.69
CA LEU A 47 -8.06 3.74 13.53
C LEU A 47 -8.51 3.80 15.00
N ASP A 48 -9.79 4.09 15.26
CA ASP A 48 -10.35 4.09 16.61
C ASP A 48 -10.32 2.67 17.23
N GLU A 49 -10.58 1.62 16.44
CA GLU A 49 -10.47 0.22 16.90
C GLU A 49 -9.01 -0.17 17.18
N LEU A 50 -8.06 0.27 16.34
CA LEU A 50 -6.63 0.06 16.55
C LEU A 50 -6.16 0.73 17.85
N ALA A 51 -6.53 1.99 18.08
CA ALA A 51 -6.19 2.72 19.30
C ALA A 51 -6.68 1.99 20.56
N LYS A 52 -7.91 1.45 20.52
CA LYS A 52 -8.48 0.66 21.62
C LYS A 52 -7.73 -0.66 21.86
N LYS A 53 -7.38 -1.39 20.79
CA LYS A 53 -6.71 -2.71 20.91
C LYS A 53 -5.27 -2.60 21.40
N THR A 54 -4.57 -1.53 21.04
CA THR A 54 -3.16 -1.35 21.38
C THR A 54 -2.94 -0.46 22.62
N ASN A 55 -4.02 0.02 23.25
CA ASN A 55 -3.96 1.02 24.32
C ASN A 55 -3.11 2.25 23.93
N SER A 56 -3.02 2.53 22.65
CA SER A 56 -2.28 3.66 22.08
C SER A 56 -3.21 4.87 21.94
N LYS A 57 -2.69 6.06 22.20
CA LYS A 57 -3.46 7.30 22.03
C LYS A 57 -3.77 7.61 20.56
N ASP A 58 -3.01 7.04 19.62
CA ASP A 58 -3.10 7.40 18.21
C ASP A 58 -2.97 6.18 17.30
N GLY A 59 -4.10 5.77 16.70
CA GLY A 59 -4.15 4.70 15.71
C GLY A 59 -3.40 5.04 14.41
N LEU A 60 -3.15 6.34 14.12
CA LEU A 60 -2.42 6.77 12.94
C LEU A 60 -0.94 6.34 12.98
N GLN A 61 -0.33 6.35 14.15
CA GLN A 61 1.05 5.88 14.32
C GLN A 61 1.19 4.41 13.95
N ILE A 62 0.20 3.59 14.30
CA ILE A 62 0.18 2.16 13.97
C ILE A 62 0.04 1.96 12.47
N LEU A 63 -0.82 2.75 11.81
CA LEU A 63 -0.96 2.73 10.35
C LEU A 63 0.37 3.12 9.67
N ASN A 64 1.03 4.17 10.13
CA ASN A 64 2.31 4.61 9.58
C ASN A 64 3.38 3.53 9.73
N LYS A 65 3.49 2.90 10.90
CA LYS A 65 4.40 1.78 11.15
C LYS A 65 4.08 0.58 10.23
N ALA A 66 2.82 0.23 10.07
CA ALA A 66 2.40 -0.83 9.16
C ALA A 66 2.78 -0.53 7.70
N LEU A 67 2.56 0.71 7.24
CA LEU A 67 2.96 1.15 5.90
C LEU A 67 4.49 1.07 5.72
N GLU A 68 5.27 1.49 6.70
CA GLU A 68 6.73 1.36 6.67
C GLU A 68 7.19 -0.08 6.54
N ASN A 69 6.61 -0.97 7.32
CA ASN A 69 6.94 -2.39 7.28
C ASN A 69 6.60 -3.04 5.93
N VAL A 70 5.49 -2.63 5.29
CA VAL A 70 5.03 -3.21 4.01
C VAL A 70 5.73 -2.59 2.79
N ARG A 71 6.39 -1.45 2.89
CA ARG A 71 7.07 -0.79 1.75
C ARG A 71 8.08 -1.72 1.08
N PRO A 72 7.95 -2.01 -0.23
CA PRO A 72 8.93 -2.77 -0.98
C PRO A 72 10.07 -1.87 -1.47
N GLN A 73 11.30 -2.34 -1.37
CA GLN A 73 12.47 -1.66 -1.94
C GLN A 73 12.66 -2.03 -3.41
N VAL A 74 12.26 -3.24 -3.80
CA VAL A 74 12.42 -3.78 -5.15
C VAL A 74 11.09 -4.34 -5.64
N GLU A 75 10.80 -4.19 -6.91
CA GLU A 75 9.69 -4.84 -7.60
C GLU A 75 10.23 -5.58 -8.84
N VAL A 76 9.45 -6.55 -9.33
CA VAL A 76 9.78 -7.29 -10.54
C VAL A 76 8.91 -6.80 -11.68
N LYS A 77 9.55 -6.41 -12.79
CA LYS A 77 8.87 -5.97 -14.02
C LYS A 77 9.17 -6.93 -15.16
N SER A 78 8.13 -7.27 -15.92
CA SER A 78 8.30 -8.09 -17.12
C SER A 78 8.87 -7.25 -18.25
N ARG A 79 9.93 -7.75 -18.89
CA ARG A 79 10.52 -7.16 -20.09
C ARG A 79 10.66 -8.21 -21.18
N ARG A 80 10.28 -7.85 -22.39
CA ARG A 80 10.45 -8.73 -23.56
C ARG A 80 11.74 -8.38 -24.29
N VAL A 81 12.65 -9.35 -24.40
CA VAL A 81 13.93 -9.21 -25.11
C VAL A 81 14.11 -10.41 -26.03
N GLY A 82 14.32 -10.16 -27.33
CA GLY A 82 14.55 -11.22 -28.31
C GLY A 82 13.44 -12.28 -28.40
N GLY A 83 12.18 -11.89 -28.13
CA GLY A 83 11.04 -12.81 -28.16
C GLY A 83 10.75 -13.52 -26.83
N ALA A 84 11.68 -13.57 -25.88
CA ALA A 84 11.49 -14.11 -24.53
C ALA A 84 11.08 -13.02 -23.54
N THR A 85 10.25 -13.38 -22.56
CA THR A 85 9.83 -12.48 -21.49
C THR A 85 10.63 -12.76 -20.23
N TYR A 86 11.36 -11.76 -19.75
CA TYR A 86 12.16 -11.82 -18.53
C TYR A 86 11.52 -11.04 -17.42
N GLN A 87 11.63 -11.54 -16.19
CA GLN A 87 11.24 -10.86 -14.97
C GLN A 87 12.47 -10.10 -14.43
N VAL A 88 12.46 -8.77 -14.58
CA VAL A 88 13.61 -7.92 -14.25
C VAL A 88 13.38 -7.24 -12.92
N PRO A 89 14.27 -7.41 -11.91
CA PRO A 89 14.18 -6.68 -10.64
C PRO A 89 14.57 -5.22 -10.84
N VAL A 90 13.73 -4.31 -10.34
CA VAL A 90 13.91 -2.86 -10.45
C VAL A 90 13.69 -2.21 -9.09
N GLU A 91 14.55 -1.27 -8.71
CA GLU A 91 14.37 -0.46 -7.52
C GLU A 91 13.11 0.40 -7.62
N VAL A 92 12.38 0.50 -6.52
CA VAL A 92 11.11 1.23 -6.45
C VAL A 92 11.34 2.64 -5.90
N LYS A 93 10.90 3.66 -6.63
CA LYS A 93 10.94 5.06 -6.15
C LYS A 93 10.08 5.20 -4.89
N SER A 94 10.48 6.05 -3.93
CA SER A 94 9.82 6.23 -2.63
C SER A 94 8.32 6.53 -2.72
N SER A 95 7.91 7.37 -3.67
CA SER A 95 6.48 7.68 -3.89
C SER A 95 5.67 6.44 -4.31
N ARG A 96 6.28 5.55 -5.10
CA ARG A 96 5.66 4.30 -5.54
C ARG A 96 5.67 3.24 -4.44
N GLN A 97 6.72 3.21 -3.60
CA GLN A 97 6.77 2.31 -2.43
C GLN A 97 5.53 2.51 -1.54
N ASN A 98 5.19 3.77 -1.22
CA ASN A 98 4.01 4.10 -0.44
C ASN A 98 2.72 3.64 -1.14
N THR A 99 2.60 3.87 -2.44
CA THR A 99 1.42 3.45 -3.22
C THR A 99 1.25 1.94 -3.23
N LEU A 100 2.35 1.19 -3.37
CA LEU A 100 2.33 -0.27 -3.32
C LEU A 100 1.97 -0.79 -1.93
N ALA A 101 2.53 -0.21 -0.88
CA ALA A 101 2.21 -0.58 0.51
C ALA A 101 0.72 -0.37 0.81
N MET A 102 0.16 0.78 0.45
CA MET A 102 -1.27 1.07 0.61
C MET A 102 -2.14 0.05 -0.14
N ARG A 103 -1.80 -0.22 -1.40
CA ARG A 103 -2.54 -1.19 -2.23
C ARG A 103 -2.49 -2.59 -1.63
N TRP A 104 -1.33 -3.06 -1.24
CA TRP A 104 -1.18 -4.40 -0.67
C TRP A 104 -1.92 -4.57 0.64
N LEU A 105 -1.90 -3.56 1.53
CA LEU A 105 -2.70 -3.57 2.76
C LEU A 105 -4.20 -3.64 2.46
N ILE A 106 -4.69 -2.81 1.54
CA ILE A 106 -6.12 -2.77 1.18
C ILE A 106 -6.56 -4.09 0.54
N ASP A 107 -5.78 -4.62 -0.41
CA ASP A 107 -6.10 -5.86 -1.12
C ASP A 107 -6.05 -7.08 -0.17
N SER A 108 -5.10 -7.10 0.76
CA SER A 108 -5.00 -8.13 1.78
C SER A 108 -6.17 -8.05 2.77
N ALA A 109 -6.51 -6.84 3.23
CA ALA A 109 -7.66 -6.62 4.10
C ALA A 109 -8.97 -7.09 3.45
N ARG A 110 -9.19 -6.79 2.17
CA ARG A 110 -10.40 -7.23 1.46
C ARG A 110 -10.58 -8.75 1.43
N LYS A 111 -9.49 -9.51 1.43
CA LYS A 111 -9.51 -10.99 1.40
C LYS A 111 -9.76 -11.64 2.77
N ARG A 112 -9.72 -10.88 3.85
CA ARG A 112 -9.95 -11.39 5.21
C ARG A 112 -11.41 -11.79 5.42
N ASN A 113 -11.66 -12.61 6.43
CA ASN A 113 -12.98 -13.20 6.72
C ASN A 113 -13.81 -12.43 7.76
N GLU A 114 -13.29 -11.33 8.33
CA GLU A 114 -14.02 -10.52 9.30
C GLU A 114 -15.30 -9.92 8.68
N LYS A 115 -16.32 -9.68 9.51
CA LYS A 115 -17.68 -9.29 9.06
C LYS A 115 -17.75 -7.92 8.36
N SER A 116 -16.86 -6.97 8.67
CA SER A 116 -16.89 -5.62 8.12
C SER A 116 -15.52 -5.16 7.61
N MET A 117 -15.51 -4.31 6.59
CA MET A 117 -14.25 -3.77 6.03
C MET A 117 -13.43 -3.01 7.07
N MET A 118 -14.07 -2.30 8.00
CA MET A 118 -13.43 -1.63 9.12
C MET A 118 -12.60 -2.63 9.96
N ARG A 119 -13.20 -3.77 10.35
CA ARG A 119 -12.51 -4.80 11.15
C ARG A 119 -11.43 -5.51 10.36
N LYS A 120 -11.68 -5.81 9.08
CA LYS A 120 -10.69 -6.39 8.16
C LYS A 120 -9.45 -5.52 8.07
N LEU A 121 -9.66 -4.22 7.89
CA LEU A 121 -8.59 -3.24 7.75
C LEU A 121 -7.82 -3.06 9.06
N ALA A 122 -8.52 -2.91 10.18
CA ALA A 122 -7.89 -2.80 11.50
C ALA A 122 -7.02 -4.03 11.84
N ALA A 123 -7.53 -5.23 11.57
CA ALA A 123 -6.79 -6.46 11.82
C ALA A 123 -5.54 -6.57 10.92
N GLU A 124 -5.64 -6.26 9.61
CA GLU A 124 -4.50 -6.32 8.70
C GLU A 124 -3.43 -5.26 9.04
N ILE A 125 -3.84 -4.04 9.43
CA ILE A 125 -2.90 -3.00 9.86
C ILE A 125 -2.17 -3.42 11.13
N LEU A 126 -2.87 -4.02 12.09
CA LEU A 126 -2.27 -4.51 13.34
C LEU A 126 -1.24 -5.60 13.04
N ASP A 127 -1.62 -6.62 12.26
CA ASP A 127 -0.72 -7.70 11.87
C ASP A 127 0.51 -7.16 11.13
N ALA A 128 0.33 -6.23 10.18
CA ALA A 128 1.42 -5.61 9.44
C ALA A 128 2.35 -4.76 10.33
N SER A 129 1.83 -4.10 11.36
CA SER A 129 2.64 -3.35 12.34
C SER A 129 3.55 -4.26 13.18
N GLU A 130 3.15 -5.54 13.31
CA GLU A 130 3.91 -6.61 13.98
C GLU A 130 4.74 -7.47 13.01
N ASN A 131 4.88 -7.05 11.76
CA ASN A 131 5.55 -7.81 10.68
C ASN A 131 4.89 -9.16 10.36
N LYS A 132 3.57 -9.23 10.48
CA LYS A 132 2.75 -10.40 10.17
C LYS A 132 1.71 -10.06 9.11
N GLY A 133 0.94 -11.05 8.68
CA GLY A 133 -0.19 -10.85 7.78
C GLY A 133 0.11 -11.02 6.30
N ALA A 134 -0.95 -10.96 5.49
CA ALA A 134 -0.88 -11.25 4.06
C ALA A 134 -0.17 -10.14 3.27
N ALA A 135 -0.24 -8.89 3.71
CA ALA A 135 0.48 -7.78 3.10
C ALA A 135 2.00 -7.93 3.26
N MET A 136 2.46 -8.33 4.45
CA MET A 136 3.88 -8.63 4.70
C MET A 136 4.37 -9.81 3.87
N LYS A 137 3.59 -10.89 3.80
CA LYS A 137 3.89 -12.04 2.94
C LYS A 137 4.04 -11.62 1.48
N LYS A 138 3.18 -10.74 0.98
CA LYS A 138 3.27 -10.21 -0.38
C LYS A 138 4.58 -9.46 -0.63
N ARG A 139 5.04 -8.66 0.35
CA ARG A 139 6.35 -7.98 0.29
C ARG A 139 7.49 -9.00 0.21
N GLU A 140 7.48 -10.00 1.10
CA GLU A 140 8.52 -11.05 1.13
C GLU A 140 8.55 -11.87 -0.16
N ASP A 141 7.39 -12.26 -0.68
CA ASP A 141 7.30 -13.00 -1.96
C ASP A 141 7.85 -12.16 -3.12
N THR A 142 7.58 -10.85 -3.12
CA THR A 142 8.13 -9.93 -4.13
C THR A 142 9.64 -9.83 -4.01
N LEU A 143 10.19 -9.76 -2.79
CA LEU A 143 11.63 -9.73 -2.55
C LEU A 143 12.30 -11.05 -3.00
N LYS A 144 11.73 -12.19 -2.64
CA LYS A 144 12.22 -13.52 -3.07
C LYS A 144 12.23 -13.66 -4.60
N MET A 145 11.16 -13.18 -5.27
CA MET A 145 11.13 -13.17 -6.74
C MET A 145 12.22 -12.25 -7.33
N ALA A 146 12.46 -11.09 -6.73
CA ALA A 146 13.52 -10.19 -7.17
C ALA A 146 14.92 -10.80 -7.00
N GLU A 147 15.16 -11.49 -5.89
CA GLU A 147 16.41 -12.21 -5.64
C GLU A 147 16.62 -13.37 -6.62
N ALA A 148 15.59 -14.19 -6.86
CA ALA A 148 15.64 -15.29 -7.81
C ALA A 148 15.95 -14.83 -9.25
N ASN A 149 15.49 -13.63 -9.61
CA ASN A 149 15.69 -13.04 -10.95
C ASN A 149 16.87 -12.05 -11.00
N LYS A 150 17.72 -12.01 -9.98
CA LYS A 150 18.85 -11.07 -9.88
C LYS A 150 19.80 -11.16 -11.08
N ALA A 151 19.97 -12.33 -11.67
CA ALA A 151 20.78 -12.54 -12.86
C ALA A 151 20.34 -11.70 -14.06
N PHE A 152 19.05 -11.31 -14.14
CA PHE A 152 18.48 -10.51 -15.22
C PHE A 152 18.50 -9.00 -14.93
N SER A 153 19.12 -8.55 -13.84
CA SER A 153 19.16 -7.13 -13.45
C SER A 153 19.80 -6.22 -14.50
N HIS A 154 20.70 -6.74 -15.33
CA HIS A 154 21.32 -6.00 -16.43
C HIS A 154 20.36 -5.67 -17.57
N PHE A 155 19.19 -6.26 -17.65
CA PHE A 155 18.13 -5.93 -18.61
C PHE A 155 17.26 -4.73 -18.17
N ARG A 156 17.54 -4.10 -17.04
CA ARG A 156 16.82 -2.89 -16.62
C ARG A 156 17.09 -1.71 -17.58
N TRP A 157 16.12 -0.82 -17.72
CA TRP A 157 16.23 0.42 -18.51
C TRP A 157 16.12 1.64 -17.62
#